data_cdd8bfa7d47ca76b513f67cae64c1461
#
_entry.id   cdd8bfa7d47ca76b513f67cae64c1461
#
_cell.length_a   1.000
_cell.length_b   1.000
_cell.length_c   1.000
_cell.angle_alpha   90.00
_cell.angle_beta   90.00
_cell.angle_gamma   90.00
#
_symmetry.space_group_name_H-M   'P 1'
#
loop_
_entity.id
_entity.type
_entity.pdbx_description
1 polymer ?
#
loop_
_entity_poly.entity_id
_entity_poly.type
_entity_poly.pdbx_seq_one_letter_code
_entity_poly.pdbx_strand_id
1 'polypeptide(L)'
;MFKGFTSILVFSAGLAMAQKSPVSSVRLYVFDCGNLKSGNPQPLLDRGVTITDMSVAAYLVVHPRGTLLWDSGVIPDDLIKPGGTTEARATVFKTLKSQLAEIGYQPSDITYLALSHNHYDHSANSNQFAGSTWLVQRKERDAMFPATPPQNPNPNNARFSALKDSKTVVLDGDHDVFGDGSVMIISTPGHTPGHQSLLVTLPKTGPVLLSGDLYHYPSERTLKDFTPFGNLGDPQTEAASKAKVEALLKEKKAELWIQHDILAFGKLKKSPAYYE
;
A
#
# COMPACT_ATOMS: atom_id res chain seq x y z
N MET A 1 24.45 -60.70 26.46
CA MET A 1 24.39 -59.24 26.56
C MET A 1 24.00 -58.68 25.15
N PHE A 2 22.72 -58.41 24.92
CA PHE A 2 22.27 -57.79 23.68
C PHE A 2 22.11 -56.28 23.92
N LYS A 3 22.88 -55.47 23.21
CA LYS A 3 22.72 -54.00 23.21
C LYS A 3 21.74 -53.62 22.12
N GLY A 4 20.54 -53.19 22.53
CA GLY A 4 19.57 -52.63 21.63
C GLY A 4 19.98 -51.22 21.18
N PHE A 5 20.10 -50.99 19.87
CA PHE A 5 20.24 -49.65 19.28
C PHE A 5 18.84 -49.10 19.03
N THR A 6 18.47 -48.04 19.73
CA THR A 6 17.24 -47.29 19.48
C THR A 6 17.56 -46.19 18.42
N SER A 7 17.09 -46.39 17.21
CA SER A 7 17.19 -45.36 16.18
C SER A 7 16.10 -44.32 16.40
N ILE A 8 16.50 -43.10 16.70
CA ILE A 8 15.61 -41.94 16.76
C ILE A 8 15.42 -41.43 15.33
N LEU A 9 14.21 -41.61 14.77
CA LEU A 9 13.82 -40.95 13.52
C LEU A 9 13.50 -39.47 13.83
N VAL A 10 14.35 -38.58 13.33
CA VAL A 10 14.07 -37.14 13.34
C VAL A 10 13.20 -36.83 12.13
N PHE A 11 11.91 -36.59 12.33
CA PHE A 11 11.04 -36.02 11.30
C PHE A 11 11.36 -34.53 11.13
N SER A 12 12.08 -34.16 10.09
CA SER A 12 12.17 -32.80 9.64
C SER A 12 10.87 -32.44 8.87
N ALA A 13 9.98 -31.71 9.52
CA ALA A 13 8.85 -31.08 8.83
C ALA A 13 9.39 -29.99 7.90
N GLY A 14 9.67 -30.33 6.66
CA GLY A 14 9.94 -29.33 5.62
C GLY A 14 8.69 -28.51 5.40
N LEU A 15 8.74 -27.20 5.65
CA LEU A 15 7.72 -26.27 5.15
C LEU A 15 7.70 -26.39 3.62
N ALA A 16 6.67 -27.03 3.08
CA ALA A 16 6.41 -27.02 1.67
C ALA A 16 6.04 -25.59 1.29
N MET A 17 6.96 -24.87 0.64
CA MET A 17 6.65 -23.59 0.02
C MET A 17 5.55 -23.83 -1.02
N ALA A 18 4.43 -23.13 -0.89
CA ALA A 18 3.37 -23.17 -1.89
C ALA A 18 3.95 -22.77 -3.24
N GLN A 19 3.89 -23.67 -4.21
CA GLN A 19 4.42 -23.41 -5.56
C GLN A 19 3.53 -22.38 -6.23
N LYS A 20 4.11 -21.27 -6.68
CA LYS A 20 3.40 -20.21 -7.42
C LYS A 20 2.81 -20.81 -8.70
N SER A 21 1.50 -20.88 -8.80
CA SER A 21 0.84 -21.21 -10.05
C SER A 21 0.92 -20.02 -11.02
N PRO A 22 1.29 -20.22 -12.28
CA PRO A 22 1.17 -19.16 -13.28
C PRO A 22 -0.24 -18.60 -13.29
N VAL A 23 -0.38 -17.27 -13.23
CA VAL A 23 -1.69 -16.63 -13.34
C VAL A 23 -1.97 -16.30 -14.80
N SER A 24 -3.21 -16.58 -15.24
CA SER A 24 -3.68 -16.25 -16.58
C SER A 24 -4.37 -14.89 -16.66
N SER A 25 -4.69 -14.30 -15.51
CA SER A 25 -5.41 -13.04 -15.40
C SER A 25 -4.91 -12.22 -14.21
N VAL A 26 -5.27 -10.94 -14.19
CA VAL A 26 -4.89 -10.03 -13.10
C VAL A 26 -5.63 -10.42 -11.83
N ARG A 27 -4.90 -10.49 -10.71
CA ARG A 27 -5.43 -10.69 -9.35
C ARG A 27 -4.99 -9.58 -8.44
N LEU A 28 -5.88 -9.17 -7.53
CA LEU A 28 -5.60 -8.16 -6.52
C LEU A 28 -5.81 -8.77 -5.14
N TYR A 29 -4.73 -8.86 -4.36
CA TYR A 29 -4.75 -9.25 -2.95
C TYR A 29 -4.74 -8.00 -2.08
N VAL A 30 -5.48 -8.05 -0.97
CA VAL A 30 -5.57 -6.97 0.02
C VAL A 30 -4.92 -7.47 1.31
N PHE A 31 -3.89 -6.77 1.78
CA PHE A 31 -3.23 -7.05 3.04
C PHE A 31 -3.70 -6.10 4.13
N ASP A 32 -3.96 -6.65 5.31
CA ASP A 32 -4.24 -5.86 6.50
C ASP A 32 -2.92 -5.48 7.17
N CYS A 33 -2.54 -4.22 7.00
CA CYS A 33 -1.34 -3.64 7.59
C CYS A 33 -1.65 -2.80 8.84
N GLY A 34 -2.85 -3.00 9.41
CA GLY A 34 -3.26 -2.41 10.67
C GLY A 34 -4.27 -1.29 10.58
N ASN A 35 -4.34 -0.53 11.67
CA ASN A 35 -5.20 0.63 11.77
C ASN A 35 -4.47 1.80 12.46
N LEU A 36 -4.99 3.00 12.22
CA LEU A 36 -4.56 4.23 12.85
C LEU A 36 -5.72 4.84 13.63
N LYS A 37 -5.50 5.15 14.91
CA LYS A 37 -6.43 5.99 15.67
C LYS A 37 -6.24 7.46 15.31
N SER A 38 -7.33 8.19 15.15
CA SER A 38 -7.24 9.64 15.01
C SER A 38 -6.57 10.27 16.22
N GLY A 39 -5.58 11.14 15.97
CA GLY A 39 -4.87 11.84 17.06
C GLY A 39 -5.67 13.01 17.63
N ASN A 40 -6.56 13.59 16.81
CA ASN A 40 -7.51 14.64 17.20
C ASN A 40 -8.82 14.42 16.44
N PRO A 41 -9.76 13.63 16.97
CA PRO A 41 -11.00 13.31 16.28
C PRO A 41 -12.01 14.46 16.25
N GLN A 42 -11.89 15.45 17.14
CA GLN A 42 -12.93 16.47 17.33
C GLN A 42 -13.25 17.26 16.05
N PRO A 43 -12.27 17.76 15.25
CA PRO A 43 -12.59 18.46 14.01
C PRO A 43 -13.32 17.58 12.98
N LEU A 44 -13.11 16.27 13.03
CA LEU A 44 -13.80 15.30 12.17
C LEU A 44 -15.25 15.12 12.65
N LEU A 45 -15.44 14.92 13.96
CA LEU A 45 -16.76 14.77 14.59
C LEU A 45 -17.64 16.02 14.37
N ASP A 46 -17.08 17.21 14.50
CA ASP A 46 -17.77 18.50 14.27
C ASP A 46 -18.28 18.64 12.81
N ARG A 47 -17.67 17.92 11.89
CA ARG A 47 -18.06 17.86 10.46
C ARG A 47 -18.94 16.64 10.14
N GLY A 48 -19.35 15.88 11.15
CA GLY A 48 -20.22 14.72 11.01
C GLY A 48 -19.50 13.43 10.57
N VAL A 49 -18.18 13.39 10.63
CA VAL A 49 -17.40 12.15 10.44
C VAL A 49 -17.42 11.37 11.74
N THR A 50 -18.27 10.36 11.84
CA THR A 50 -18.48 9.60 13.08
C THR A 50 -17.46 8.50 13.31
N ILE A 51 -16.83 7.99 12.23
CA ILE A 51 -15.77 6.99 12.29
C ILE A 51 -14.46 7.68 11.92
N THR A 52 -13.62 7.90 12.91
CA THR A 52 -12.39 8.69 12.76
C THR A 52 -11.12 7.85 12.73
N ASP A 53 -11.22 6.56 13.08
CA ASP A 53 -10.13 5.61 12.92
C ASP A 53 -9.98 5.23 11.45
N MET A 54 -8.76 4.95 11.03
CA MET A 54 -8.39 4.65 9.65
C MET A 54 -7.81 3.25 9.51
N SER A 55 -8.14 2.55 8.41
CA SER A 55 -7.44 1.33 8.02
C SER A 55 -6.09 1.65 7.37
N VAL A 56 -5.16 0.73 7.47
CA VAL A 56 -3.91 0.75 6.70
C VAL A 56 -3.83 -0.52 5.86
N ALA A 57 -3.72 -0.35 4.56
CA ALA A 57 -3.64 -1.45 3.61
C ALA A 57 -2.33 -1.45 2.84
N ALA A 58 -1.93 -2.62 2.38
CA ALA A 58 -1.05 -2.79 1.23
C ALA A 58 -1.74 -3.72 0.24
N TYR A 59 -1.36 -3.64 -1.03
CA TYR A 59 -2.01 -4.43 -2.07
C TYR A 59 -0.96 -5.12 -2.93
N LEU A 60 -1.22 -6.38 -3.31
CA LEU A 60 -0.41 -7.07 -4.30
C LEU A 60 -1.23 -7.31 -5.55
N VAL A 61 -0.82 -6.69 -6.64
CA VAL A 61 -1.29 -7.06 -7.99
C VAL A 61 -0.41 -8.18 -8.50
N VAL A 62 -1.03 -9.33 -8.84
CA VAL A 62 -0.38 -10.43 -9.52
C VAL A 62 -0.87 -10.43 -10.96
N HIS A 63 0.05 -10.20 -11.89
CA HIS A 63 -0.19 -10.09 -13.31
C HIS A 63 0.57 -11.21 -14.06
N PRO A 64 0.14 -11.68 -15.24
CA PRO A 64 0.91 -12.68 -16.03
C PRO A 64 2.35 -12.27 -16.34
N ARG A 65 2.65 -10.96 -16.35
CA ARG A 65 3.99 -10.40 -16.65
C ARG A 65 4.80 -10.03 -15.41
N GLY A 66 4.29 -10.26 -14.18
CA GLY A 66 5.00 -9.93 -12.95
C GLY A 66 4.09 -9.51 -11.81
N THR A 67 4.65 -8.88 -10.80
CA THR A 67 3.94 -8.46 -9.59
C THR A 67 4.17 -6.98 -9.31
N LEU A 68 3.16 -6.30 -8.74
CA LEU A 68 3.29 -4.94 -8.21
C LEU A 68 2.82 -4.94 -6.77
N LEU A 69 3.71 -4.60 -5.84
CA LEU A 69 3.33 -4.25 -4.47
C LEU A 69 3.01 -2.75 -4.42
N TRP A 70 1.82 -2.42 -3.94
CA TRP A 70 1.32 -1.06 -3.74
C TRP A 70 1.21 -0.76 -2.26
N ASP A 71 2.00 0.20 -1.77
CA ASP A 71 2.21 0.57 -0.38
C ASP A 71 2.79 -0.57 0.48
N SER A 72 3.21 -0.27 1.70
CA SER A 72 3.94 -1.23 2.53
C SER A 72 3.67 -1.10 4.04
N GLY A 73 2.52 -0.54 4.43
CA GLY A 73 2.03 -0.54 5.81
C GLY A 73 2.59 0.56 6.71
N VAL A 74 2.28 0.48 8.02
CA VAL A 74 2.48 1.55 9.01
C VAL A 74 3.54 1.27 10.07
N ILE A 75 3.71 0.02 10.49
CA ILE A 75 4.74 -0.41 11.43
C ILE A 75 5.71 -1.34 10.70
N PRO A 76 7.04 -1.13 10.81
CA PRO A 76 8.03 -2.07 10.28
C PRO A 76 7.83 -3.48 10.83
N ASP A 77 7.92 -4.49 9.96
CA ASP A 77 7.66 -5.90 10.30
C ASP A 77 8.54 -6.42 11.43
N ASP A 78 9.77 -5.93 11.56
CA ASP A 78 10.73 -6.31 12.61
C ASP A 78 10.34 -5.79 14.00
N LEU A 79 9.44 -4.83 14.07
CA LEU A 79 8.87 -4.31 15.33
C LEU A 79 7.60 -5.04 15.74
N ILE A 80 6.99 -5.85 14.87
CA ILE A 80 5.72 -6.52 15.15
C ILE A 80 5.97 -7.80 15.97
N LYS A 81 5.39 -7.84 17.17
CA LYS A 81 5.49 -8.95 18.13
C LYS A 81 4.36 -9.96 17.92
N PRO A 82 4.54 -11.22 18.35
CA PRO A 82 3.43 -12.16 18.45
C PRO A 82 2.28 -11.58 19.27
N GLY A 83 1.06 -11.64 18.71
CA GLY A 83 -0.14 -11.03 19.33
C GLY A 83 -0.39 -9.57 18.94
N GLY A 84 0.51 -8.98 18.17
CA GLY A 84 0.38 -7.61 17.65
C GLY A 84 1.25 -6.59 18.34
N THR A 85 1.38 -5.43 17.72
CA THR A 85 2.13 -4.29 18.24
C THR A 85 1.30 -3.03 18.08
N THR A 86 1.26 -2.22 19.14
CA THR A 86 0.74 -0.86 19.09
C THR A 86 1.90 0.10 19.28
N GLU A 87 2.11 0.98 18.31
CA GLU A 87 3.14 2.03 18.35
C GLU A 87 2.48 3.37 18.04
N ALA A 88 2.61 4.33 18.94
CA ALA A 88 1.93 5.61 18.86
C ALA A 88 0.40 5.41 18.68
N ARG A 89 -0.11 5.65 17.47
CA ARG A 89 -1.55 5.54 17.14
C ARG A 89 -1.86 4.36 16.23
N ALA A 90 -0.83 3.62 15.81
CA ALA A 90 -0.96 2.48 14.91
C ALA A 90 -1.04 1.16 15.70
N THR A 91 -1.87 0.23 15.24
CA THR A 91 -1.90 -1.14 15.74
C THR A 91 -1.84 -2.10 14.57
N VAL A 92 -0.89 -3.04 14.60
CA VAL A 92 -0.69 -4.08 13.57
C VAL A 92 -0.62 -5.43 14.24
N PHE A 93 -1.33 -6.42 13.71
CA PHE A 93 -1.36 -7.79 14.25
C PHE A 93 -0.54 -8.78 13.44
N LYS A 94 -0.24 -8.49 12.18
CA LYS A 94 0.35 -9.42 11.22
C LYS A 94 1.35 -8.70 10.34
N THR A 95 2.55 -9.26 10.19
CA THR A 95 3.57 -8.68 9.32
C THR A 95 3.15 -8.74 7.85
N LEU A 96 3.53 -7.76 7.05
CA LEU A 96 3.32 -7.79 5.61
C LEU A 96 4.01 -9.00 4.97
N LYS A 97 5.24 -9.29 5.42
CA LYS A 97 6.01 -10.45 4.97
C LYS A 97 5.30 -11.77 5.25
N SER A 98 4.64 -11.93 6.41
CA SER A 98 3.90 -13.17 6.70
C SER A 98 2.67 -13.34 5.83
N GLN A 99 1.95 -12.24 5.54
CA GLN A 99 0.79 -12.26 4.66
C GLN A 99 1.17 -12.58 3.20
N LEU A 100 2.31 -12.07 2.72
CA LEU A 100 2.89 -12.46 1.44
C LEU A 100 3.23 -13.95 1.41
N ALA A 101 3.86 -14.48 2.47
CA ALA A 101 4.24 -15.88 2.56
C ALA A 101 3.03 -16.83 2.54
N GLU A 102 1.89 -16.45 3.12
CA GLU A 102 0.64 -17.23 3.08
C GLU A 102 0.12 -17.50 1.66
N ILE A 103 0.45 -16.62 0.73
CA ILE A 103 0.07 -16.76 -0.69
C ILE A 103 1.26 -17.18 -1.57
N GLY A 104 2.36 -17.64 -0.95
CA GLY A 104 3.55 -18.16 -1.64
C GLY A 104 4.47 -17.09 -2.21
N TYR A 105 4.40 -15.83 -1.75
CA TYR A 105 5.29 -14.75 -2.15
C TYR A 105 6.25 -14.35 -1.02
N GLN A 106 7.38 -13.82 -1.41
CA GLN A 106 8.37 -13.21 -0.51
C GLN A 106 8.87 -11.90 -1.16
N PRO A 107 9.54 -11.02 -0.42
CA PRO A 107 9.98 -9.72 -0.96
C PRO A 107 10.79 -9.81 -2.25
N SER A 108 11.64 -10.83 -2.43
CA SER A 108 12.42 -11.06 -3.65
C SER A 108 11.59 -11.46 -4.89
N ASP A 109 10.31 -11.78 -4.70
CA ASP A 109 9.39 -12.15 -5.79
C ASP A 109 8.63 -10.95 -6.36
N ILE A 110 8.81 -9.78 -5.75
CA ILE A 110 8.13 -8.56 -6.16
C ILE A 110 8.91 -7.90 -7.30
N THR A 111 8.26 -7.82 -8.47
CA THR A 111 8.86 -7.22 -9.68
C THR A 111 8.92 -5.70 -9.55
N TYR A 112 7.81 -5.09 -9.14
CA TYR A 112 7.66 -3.66 -8.98
C TYR A 112 7.18 -3.31 -7.58
N LEU A 113 7.76 -2.25 -7.02
CA LEU A 113 7.24 -1.55 -5.85
C LEU A 113 6.72 -0.19 -6.31
N ALA A 114 5.54 0.21 -5.86
CA ALA A 114 5.09 1.59 -5.92
C ALA A 114 4.49 1.99 -4.57
N LEU A 115 4.78 3.19 -4.12
CA LEU A 115 4.12 3.82 -2.98
C LEU A 115 3.17 4.85 -3.52
N SER A 116 1.97 4.96 -2.92
CA SER A 116 1.07 6.06 -3.25
C SER A 116 1.76 7.40 -2.96
N HIS A 117 2.51 7.44 -1.84
CA HIS A 117 3.35 8.57 -1.44
C HIS A 117 4.28 8.15 -0.28
N ASN A 118 5.06 9.09 0.27
CA ASN A 118 6.13 8.82 1.22
C ASN A 118 5.74 8.82 2.71
N HIS A 119 4.47 9.04 3.06
CA HIS A 119 4.08 9.04 4.46
C HIS A 119 4.32 7.69 5.14
N TYR A 120 4.48 7.73 6.46
CA TYR A 120 4.97 6.60 7.25
C TYR A 120 4.02 5.39 7.25
N ASP A 121 2.75 5.61 7.05
CA ASP A 121 1.70 4.60 7.02
C ASP A 121 1.50 3.95 5.63
N HIS A 122 2.26 4.41 4.65
CA HIS A 122 2.35 3.81 3.31
C HIS A 122 3.72 3.19 3.04
N SER A 123 4.74 3.54 3.81
CA SER A 123 6.14 3.25 3.49
C SER A 123 6.90 2.41 4.53
N ALA A 124 6.25 1.92 5.59
CA ALA A 124 6.93 1.33 6.74
C ALA A 124 7.86 0.15 6.41
N ASN A 125 7.54 -0.66 5.41
CA ASN A 125 8.31 -1.84 5.03
C ASN A 125 9.04 -1.70 3.68
N SER A 126 9.13 -0.50 3.12
CA SER A 126 9.65 -0.27 1.76
C SER A 126 11.07 -0.79 1.57
N ASN A 127 11.92 -0.70 2.59
CA ASN A 127 13.30 -1.20 2.53
C ASN A 127 13.39 -2.70 2.24
N GLN A 128 12.39 -3.50 2.64
CA GLN A 128 12.37 -4.94 2.37
C GLN A 128 12.22 -5.24 0.87
N PHE A 129 11.72 -4.28 0.10
CA PHE A 129 11.44 -4.40 -1.34
C PHE A 129 12.41 -3.59 -2.21
N ALA A 130 13.54 -3.15 -1.65
CA ALA A 130 14.55 -2.38 -2.39
C ALA A 130 15.17 -3.15 -3.58
N GLY A 131 15.04 -4.49 -3.61
CA GLY A 131 15.43 -5.32 -4.75
C GLY A 131 14.46 -5.26 -5.94
N SER A 132 13.25 -4.74 -5.76
CA SER A 132 12.25 -4.53 -6.82
C SER A 132 12.59 -3.30 -7.67
N THR A 133 12.02 -3.20 -8.87
CA THR A 133 12.06 -1.94 -9.61
C THR A 133 11.04 -0.97 -8.99
N TRP A 134 11.52 0.15 -8.46
CA TRP A 134 10.68 1.16 -7.83
C TRP A 134 10.07 2.11 -8.87
N LEU A 135 8.73 2.22 -8.88
CA LEU A 135 7.96 3.12 -9.74
C LEU A 135 7.54 4.33 -8.92
N VAL A 136 8.00 5.52 -9.27
CA VAL A 136 7.80 6.73 -8.47
C VAL A 136 7.70 7.98 -9.32
N GLN A 137 6.77 8.88 -8.99
CA GLN A 137 6.71 10.20 -9.62
C GLN A 137 7.98 11.00 -9.29
N ARG A 138 8.52 11.74 -10.28
CA ARG A 138 9.73 12.56 -10.11
C ARG A 138 9.68 13.45 -8.87
N LYS A 139 8.59 14.18 -8.70
CA LYS A 139 8.41 15.11 -7.57
C LYS A 139 8.40 14.39 -6.21
N GLU A 140 7.88 13.17 -6.15
CA GLU A 140 7.90 12.38 -4.91
C GLU A 140 9.32 11.91 -4.59
N ARG A 141 10.02 11.35 -5.59
CA ARG A 141 11.40 10.93 -5.45
C ARG A 141 12.30 12.08 -4.98
N ASP A 142 12.13 13.26 -5.58
CA ASP A 142 12.93 14.44 -5.23
C ASP A 142 12.61 14.94 -3.80
N ALA A 143 11.35 14.81 -3.35
CA ALA A 143 10.96 15.09 -1.97
C ALA A 143 11.51 14.06 -0.98
N MET A 144 11.51 12.77 -1.33
CA MET A 144 12.06 11.69 -0.51
C MET A 144 13.59 11.79 -0.37
N PHE A 145 14.27 12.16 -1.45
CA PHE A 145 15.73 12.22 -1.54
C PHE A 145 16.22 13.57 -2.09
N PRO A 146 16.01 14.66 -1.34
CA PRO A 146 16.40 15.98 -1.80
C PRO A 146 17.94 16.08 -1.92
N ALA A 147 18.41 16.84 -2.91
CA ALA A 147 19.85 17.06 -3.16
C ALA A 147 20.56 17.66 -1.94
N THR A 148 19.86 18.53 -1.20
CA THR A 148 20.32 19.08 0.08
C THR A 148 19.43 18.50 1.19
N PRO A 149 19.95 17.56 2.01
CA PRO A 149 19.17 17.01 3.12
C PRO A 149 18.76 18.10 4.12
N PRO A 150 17.56 18.03 4.70
CA PRO A 150 17.14 18.96 5.74
C PRO A 150 17.99 18.78 7.00
N GLN A 151 18.17 19.85 7.77
CA GLN A 151 18.94 19.82 9.03
C GLN A 151 18.35 18.84 10.05
N ASN A 152 17.01 18.72 10.09
CA ASN A 152 16.27 17.81 10.95
C ASN A 152 15.42 16.88 10.08
N PRO A 153 15.98 15.78 9.56
CA PRO A 153 15.22 14.83 8.74
C PRO A 153 14.14 14.13 9.58
N ASN A 154 13.00 13.89 8.96
CA ASN A 154 11.97 13.09 9.58
C ASN A 154 12.51 11.66 9.85
N PRO A 155 12.51 11.17 11.09
CA PRO A 155 13.02 9.84 11.42
C PRO A 155 12.33 8.71 10.63
N ASN A 156 11.10 8.89 10.19
CA ASN A 156 10.38 7.94 9.36
C ASN A 156 11.01 7.75 7.97
N ASN A 157 11.85 8.69 7.51
CA ASN A 157 12.55 8.55 6.22
C ASN A 157 13.52 7.35 6.20
N ALA A 158 13.93 6.85 7.37
CA ALA A 158 14.71 5.61 7.47
C ALA A 158 13.96 4.39 6.89
N ARG A 159 12.62 4.41 6.85
CA ARG A 159 11.75 3.30 6.40
C ARG A 159 11.83 3.03 4.89
N PHE A 160 12.24 4.03 4.11
CA PHE A 160 12.41 3.93 2.66
C PHE A 160 13.84 4.26 2.17
N SER A 161 14.79 4.40 3.09
CA SER A 161 16.16 4.86 2.76
C SER A 161 16.86 3.98 1.72
N ALA A 162 16.60 2.67 1.71
CA ALA A 162 17.19 1.75 0.73
C ALA A 162 16.68 1.95 -0.70
N LEU A 163 15.53 2.62 -0.88
CA LEU A 163 14.99 2.92 -2.21
C LEU A 163 15.85 3.92 -2.98
N LYS A 164 16.72 4.67 -2.30
CA LYS A 164 17.64 5.61 -2.94
C LYS A 164 18.52 4.91 -3.99
N ASP A 165 18.94 3.69 -3.68
CA ASP A 165 19.84 2.90 -4.52
C ASP A 165 19.13 1.80 -5.31
N SER A 166 17.81 1.73 -5.24
CA SER A 166 16.99 0.77 -5.98
C SER A 166 16.99 1.08 -7.47
N LYS A 167 16.82 0.02 -8.30
CA LYS A 167 16.45 0.21 -9.69
C LYS A 167 15.14 1.01 -9.76
N THR A 168 15.17 2.19 -10.37
CA THR A 168 14.05 3.12 -10.35
C THR A 168 13.59 3.48 -11.75
N VAL A 169 12.28 3.48 -11.95
CA VAL A 169 11.61 4.12 -13.10
C VAL A 169 10.96 5.39 -12.59
N VAL A 170 11.51 6.52 -12.99
CA VAL A 170 10.98 7.84 -12.62
C VAL A 170 9.86 8.21 -13.58
N LEU A 171 8.69 8.49 -13.03
CA LEU A 171 7.47 8.80 -13.77
C LEU A 171 7.23 10.30 -13.82
N ASP A 172 6.67 10.76 -14.93
CA ASP A 172 6.23 12.14 -15.13
C ASP A 172 4.77 12.12 -15.63
N GLY A 173 3.84 11.61 -14.82
CA GLY A 173 2.42 11.48 -15.15
C GLY A 173 1.90 10.05 -15.00
N ASP A 174 0.83 9.72 -15.73
CA ASP A 174 0.21 8.40 -15.70
C ASP A 174 1.11 7.36 -16.36
N HIS A 175 1.06 6.11 -15.85
CA HIS A 175 1.95 5.05 -16.32
C HIS A 175 1.26 3.69 -16.35
N ASP A 176 1.39 2.98 -17.47
CA ASP A 176 0.95 1.59 -17.62
C ASP A 176 2.04 0.64 -17.12
N VAL A 177 1.80 0.00 -15.97
CA VAL A 177 2.81 -0.81 -15.29
C VAL A 177 3.24 -2.03 -16.11
N PHE A 178 2.30 -2.66 -16.80
CA PHE A 178 2.55 -3.90 -17.56
C PHE A 178 2.40 -3.73 -19.08
N GLY A 179 2.01 -2.55 -19.56
CA GLY A 179 1.90 -2.24 -20.98
C GLY A 179 0.69 -2.87 -21.69
N ASP A 180 -0.42 -3.13 -20.96
CA ASP A 180 -1.67 -3.65 -21.52
C ASP A 180 -2.93 -2.94 -21.02
N GLY A 181 -2.75 -1.83 -20.26
CA GLY A 181 -3.81 -1.01 -19.73
C GLY A 181 -4.54 -1.59 -18.52
N SER A 182 -4.17 -2.79 -18.06
CA SER A 182 -4.86 -3.43 -16.93
C SER A 182 -4.47 -2.86 -15.57
N VAL A 183 -3.26 -2.29 -15.44
CA VAL A 183 -2.72 -1.74 -14.19
C VAL A 183 -2.07 -0.40 -14.48
N MET A 184 -2.75 0.68 -14.09
CA MET A 184 -2.36 2.05 -14.39
C MET A 184 -2.04 2.82 -13.12
N ILE A 185 -0.83 3.33 -12.99
CA ILE A 185 -0.51 4.39 -12.02
C ILE A 185 -1.08 5.70 -12.57
N ILE A 186 -1.88 6.37 -11.76
CA ILE A 186 -2.49 7.66 -12.08
C ILE A 186 -1.81 8.74 -11.25
N SER A 187 -1.17 9.70 -11.87
CA SER A 187 -0.57 10.85 -11.17
C SER A 187 -1.65 11.73 -10.56
N THR A 188 -1.63 11.86 -9.23
CA THR A 188 -2.62 12.61 -8.44
C THR A 188 -1.93 13.48 -7.39
N PRO A 189 -1.03 14.41 -7.80
CA PRO A 189 -0.30 15.27 -6.89
C PRO A 189 -1.24 16.18 -6.08
N GLY A 190 -0.76 16.63 -4.92
CA GLY A 190 -1.47 17.57 -4.04
C GLY A 190 -1.27 17.23 -2.58
N HIS A 191 -1.69 16.06 -2.12
CA HIS A 191 -1.44 15.56 -0.78
C HIS A 191 0.08 15.49 -0.48
N THR A 192 0.85 14.92 -1.40
CA THR A 192 2.28 15.13 -1.52
C THR A 192 2.63 15.60 -2.95
N PRO A 193 3.85 16.13 -3.19
CA PRO A 193 4.20 16.67 -4.51
C PRO A 193 4.10 15.67 -5.66
N GLY A 194 4.30 14.39 -5.39
CA GLY A 194 4.26 13.32 -6.38
C GLY A 194 3.31 12.19 -6.00
N HIS A 195 2.27 12.48 -5.21
CA HIS A 195 1.25 11.49 -4.88
C HIS A 195 0.67 10.83 -6.14
N GLN A 196 0.35 9.55 -6.05
CA GLN A 196 -0.23 8.75 -7.12
C GLN A 196 -1.31 7.79 -6.59
N SER A 197 -2.26 7.45 -7.45
CA SER A 197 -3.32 6.46 -7.22
C SER A 197 -3.12 5.28 -8.17
N LEU A 198 -3.76 4.13 -7.90
CA LEU A 198 -3.63 2.94 -8.75
C LEU A 198 -4.99 2.49 -9.28
N LEU A 199 -5.14 2.41 -10.60
CA LEU A 199 -6.30 1.82 -11.26
C LEU A 199 -5.94 0.39 -11.68
N VAL A 200 -6.73 -0.60 -11.23
CA VAL A 200 -6.57 -2.02 -11.57
C VAL A 200 -7.85 -2.50 -12.24
N THR A 201 -7.76 -2.98 -13.47
CA THR A 201 -8.88 -3.58 -14.20
C THR A 201 -8.87 -5.09 -14.00
N LEU A 202 -9.84 -5.58 -13.23
CA LEU A 202 -9.97 -6.99 -12.86
C LEU A 202 -11.03 -7.66 -13.74
N PRO A 203 -10.76 -8.87 -14.29
CA PRO A 203 -11.65 -9.50 -15.26
C PRO A 203 -13.08 -9.77 -14.79
N LYS A 204 -13.27 -10.08 -13.49
CA LYS A 204 -14.57 -10.42 -12.91
C LYS A 204 -15.15 -9.29 -12.05
N THR A 205 -14.27 -8.59 -11.31
CA THR A 205 -14.68 -7.52 -10.39
C THR A 205 -14.90 -6.20 -11.13
N GLY A 206 -14.23 -6.01 -12.27
CA GLY A 206 -14.22 -4.74 -12.98
C GLY A 206 -13.08 -3.81 -12.52
N PRO A 207 -13.09 -2.55 -12.98
CA PRO A 207 -12.06 -1.60 -12.61
C PRO A 207 -12.20 -1.12 -11.16
N VAL A 208 -11.10 -1.12 -10.41
CA VAL A 208 -10.99 -0.62 -9.04
C VAL A 208 -9.90 0.45 -8.99
N LEU A 209 -10.16 1.59 -8.37
CA LEU A 209 -9.18 2.64 -8.15
C LEU A 209 -8.83 2.72 -6.67
N LEU A 210 -7.58 2.45 -6.34
CA LEU A 210 -7.00 2.61 -5.01
C LEU A 210 -6.55 4.06 -4.86
N SER A 211 -7.16 4.80 -3.93
CA SER A 211 -6.99 6.27 -3.86
C SER A 211 -5.61 6.73 -3.37
N GLY A 212 -4.88 5.89 -2.60
CA GLY A 212 -3.91 6.43 -1.67
C GLY A 212 -4.57 7.45 -0.75
N ASP A 213 -3.90 8.56 -0.46
CA ASP A 213 -4.40 9.64 0.38
C ASP A 213 -5.00 10.81 -0.40
N LEU A 214 -5.43 10.57 -1.63
CA LEU A 214 -6.27 11.53 -2.35
C LEU A 214 -7.60 11.77 -1.59
N TYR A 215 -8.06 10.74 -0.87
CA TYR A 215 -9.17 10.77 0.08
C TYR A 215 -8.81 9.90 1.29
N HIS A 216 -9.07 10.43 2.50
CA HIS A 216 -8.94 9.67 3.75
C HIS A 216 -10.30 9.15 4.21
N TYR A 217 -11.35 9.95 4.00
CA TYR A 217 -12.71 9.62 4.40
C TYR A 217 -13.69 9.77 3.23
N PRO A 218 -14.71 8.91 3.13
CA PRO A 218 -15.74 9.05 2.08
C PRO A 218 -16.42 10.43 2.07
N SER A 219 -16.54 11.07 3.22
CA SER A 219 -17.14 12.39 3.39
C SER A 219 -16.38 13.51 2.67
N GLU A 220 -15.10 13.35 2.35
CA GLU A 220 -14.34 14.32 1.56
C GLU A 220 -14.87 14.49 0.13
N ARG A 221 -15.61 13.51 -0.36
CA ARG A 221 -16.27 13.59 -1.69
C ARG A 221 -17.56 14.43 -1.68
N THR A 222 -18.13 14.66 -0.51
CA THR A 222 -19.46 15.27 -0.36
C THR A 222 -19.44 16.55 0.46
N LEU A 223 -18.54 16.67 1.43
CA LEU A 223 -18.43 17.85 2.28
C LEU A 223 -17.58 18.92 1.58
N LYS A 224 -18.20 20.08 1.34
CA LYS A 224 -17.48 21.22 0.77
C LYS A 224 -16.40 21.71 1.75
N ASP A 225 -15.24 22.07 1.21
CA ASP A 225 -14.12 22.64 1.95
C ASP A 225 -13.70 21.79 3.18
N PHE A 226 -13.80 20.46 3.04
CA PHE A 226 -13.40 19.52 4.06
C PHE A 226 -11.98 19.01 3.81
N THR A 227 -11.06 19.41 4.68
CA THR A 227 -9.67 18.97 4.73
C THR A 227 -9.39 18.34 6.09
N PRO A 228 -9.47 17.01 6.23
CA PRO A 228 -9.47 16.32 7.53
C PRO A 228 -8.20 16.58 8.36
N PHE A 229 -7.09 16.84 7.72
CA PHE A 229 -5.80 17.09 8.37
C PHE A 229 -5.24 18.50 8.11
N GLY A 230 -6.10 19.43 7.69
CA GLY A 230 -5.68 20.75 7.25
C GLY A 230 -4.99 20.71 5.86
N ASN A 231 -4.28 21.76 5.53
CA ASN A 231 -3.57 21.85 4.25
C ASN A 231 -2.20 21.15 4.37
N LEU A 232 -2.16 19.83 4.26
CA LEU A 232 -0.92 19.06 4.32
C LEU A 232 -0.08 19.14 3.03
N GLY A 233 -0.64 19.63 1.94
CA GLY A 233 0.01 19.73 0.64
C GLY A 233 -0.37 20.99 -0.10
N ASP A 234 -0.60 20.86 -1.39
CA ASP A 234 -1.13 21.92 -2.26
C ASP A 234 -2.62 21.70 -2.54
N PRO A 235 -3.53 22.42 -1.85
CA PRO A 235 -4.97 22.20 -1.96
C PRO A 235 -5.52 22.42 -3.38
N GLN A 236 -4.93 23.35 -4.15
CA GLN A 236 -5.38 23.61 -5.50
C GLN A 236 -5.01 22.45 -6.44
N THR A 237 -3.79 21.94 -6.33
CA THR A 237 -3.33 20.78 -7.09
C THR A 237 -4.10 19.53 -6.67
N GLU A 238 -4.37 19.34 -5.37
CA GLU A 238 -5.16 18.22 -4.87
C GLU A 238 -6.60 18.25 -5.39
N ALA A 239 -7.24 19.42 -5.41
CA ALA A 239 -8.58 19.57 -5.98
C ALA A 239 -8.62 19.20 -7.48
N ALA A 240 -7.60 19.59 -8.25
CA ALA A 240 -7.48 19.18 -9.64
C ALA A 240 -7.30 17.65 -9.79
N SER A 241 -6.52 17.04 -8.92
CA SER A 241 -6.32 15.58 -8.86
C SER A 241 -7.63 14.86 -8.50
N LYS A 242 -8.39 15.36 -7.52
CA LYS A 242 -9.73 14.85 -7.18
C LYS A 242 -10.67 14.92 -8.37
N ALA A 243 -10.72 16.07 -9.07
CA ALA A 243 -11.56 16.22 -10.26
C ALA A 243 -11.17 15.25 -11.39
N LYS A 244 -9.86 15.04 -11.62
CA LYS A 244 -9.35 14.05 -12.58
C LYS A 244 -9.81 12.65 -12.23
N VAL A 245 -9.67 12.25 -10.96
CA VAL A 245 -10.06 10.91 -10.49
C VAL A 245 -11.56 10.72 -10.60
N GLU A 246 -12.40 11.68 -10.20
CA GLU A 246 -13.85 11.58 -10.32
C GLU A 246 -14.30 11.41 -11.78
N ALA A 247 -13.65 12.11 -12.71
CA ALA A 247 -13.89 11.93 -14.15
C ALA A 247 -13.50 10.52 -14.62
N LEU A 248 -12.35 10.02 -14.19
CA LEU A 248 -11.86 8.68 -14.52
C LEU A 248 -12.77 7.58 -13.96
N LEU A 249 -13.23 7.71 -12.71
CA LEU A 249 -14.18 6.78 -12.08
C LEU A 249 -15.46 6.67 -12.92
N LYS A 250 -15.98 7.80 -13.38
CA LYS A 250 -17.18 7.84 -14.23
C LYS A 250 -16.92 7.21 -15.60
N GLU A 251 -15.81 7.57 -16.26
CA GLU A 251 -15.44 7.08 -17.59
C GLU A 251 -15.27 5.55 -17.58
N LYS A 252 -14.46 5.05 -16.63
CA LYS A 252 -14.13 3.62 -16.52
C LYS A 252 -15.20 2.81 -15.79
N LYS A 253 -16.20 3.46 -15.19
CA LYS A 253 -17.15 2.84 -14.25
C LYS A 253 -16.41 2.10 -13.11
N ALA A 254 -15.35 2.71 -12.62
CA ALA A 254 -14.49 2.12 -11.61
C ALA A 254 -15.06 2.32 -10.21
N GLU A 255 -14.88 1.32 -9.35
CA GLU A 255 -15.13 1.43 -7.91
C GLU A 255 -13.95 2.16 -7.25
N LEU A 256 -14.24 3.15 -6.39
CA LEU A 256 -13.23 3.83 -5.60
C LEU A 256 -13.02 3.11 -4.27
N TRP A 257 -11.80 2.63 -4.02
CA TRP A 257 -11.40 2.11 -2.72
C TRP A 257 -10.54 3.16 -2.01
N ILE A 258 -11.14 3.80 -1.01
CA ILE A 258 -10.45 4.76 -0.14
C ILE A 258 -9.66 3.94 0.88
N GLN A 259 -8.33 4.07 0.86
CA GLN A 259 -7.41 3.21 1.62
C GLN A 259 -7.65 3.32 3.13
N HIS A 260 -8.04 4.49 3.62
CA HIS A 260 -8.28 4.78 5.02
C HIS A 260 -9.73 4.59 5.47
N ASP A 261 -10.67 4.27 4.56
CA ASP A 261 -12.06 3.95 4.94
C ASP A 261 -12.13 2.60 5.66
N ILE A 262 -12.02 2.61 6.99
CA ILE A 262 -11.98 1.40 7.82
C ILE A 262 -13.27 0.56 7.68
N LEU A 263 -14.42 1.18 7.41
CA LEU A 263 -15.68 0.46 7.25
C LEU A 263 -15.74 -0.28 5.91
N ALA A 264 -15.35 0.37 4.82
CA ALA A 264 -15.26 -0.27 3.52
C ALA A 264 -14.16 -1.33 3.52
N PHE A 265 -12.98 -1.00 4.04
CA PHE A 265 -11.87 -1.93 4.20
C PHE A 265 -12.26 -3.19 4.98
N GLY A 266 -13.05 -3.06 6.05
CA GLY A 266 -13.54 -4.20 6.84
C GLY A 266 -14.39 -5.20 6.02
N LYS A 267 -14.99 -4.76 4.92
CA LYS A 267 -15.81 -5.60 4.02
C LYS A 267 -14.99 -6.25 2.89
N LEU A 268 -13.79 -5.76 2.61
CA LEU A 268 -12.96 -6.33 1.57
C LEU A 268 -12.49 -7.74 1.94
N LYS A 269 -12.42 -8.61 0.94
CA LYS A 269 -11.70 -9.90 1.07
C LYS A 269 -10.24 -9.60 1.35
N LYS A 270 -9.70 -10.18 2.42
CA LYS A 270 -8.28 -10.10 2.75
C LYS A 270 -7.53 -11.32 2.22
N SER A 271 -6.23 -11.18 2.01
CA SER A 271 -5.34 -12.31 1.77
C SER A 271 -5.60 -13.43 2.81
N PRO A 272 -5.61 -14.73 2.39
CA PRO A 272 -5.20 -15.28 1.10
C PRO A 272 -6.25 -15.21 -0.03
N ALA A 273 -7.46 -14.71 0.21
CA ALA A 273 -8.44 -14.47 -0.84
C ALA A 273 -8.02 -13.28 -1.72
N TYR A 274 -8.51 -13.26 -2.98
CA TYR A 274 -8.19 -12.22 -3.95
C TYR A 274 -9.43 -11.81 -4.75
N TYR A 275 -9.27 -10.69 -5.46
CA TYR A 275 -10.18 -10.20 -6.48
C TYR A 275 -9.60 -10.50 -7.88
N GLU A 276 -10.48 -10.87 -8.79
CA GLU A 276 -10.14 -11.19 -10.18
C GLU A 276 -11.18 -10.61 -11.14
#